data_a3dd1a8700b5bf5744599927b2bf0c54
#
_entry.id   a3dd1a8700b5bf5744599927b2bf0c54
#
_cell.length_a   1.000
_cell.length_b   1.000
_cell.length_c   1.000
_cell.angle_alpha   90.00
_cell.angle_beta   90.00
_cell.angle_gamma   90.00
#
_symmetry.space_group_name_H-M   'P 1'
#
loop_
_entity.id
_entity.type
_entity.pdbx_description
1 polymer ?
#
loop_
_entity_poly.entity_id
_entity_poly.type
_entity_poly.pdbx_seq_one_letter_code
_entity_poly.pdbx_strand_id
1 'polypeptide(L)'
;MTTTHPWGTQPEMFGPRHEHRLGIIMSEVRKLPAGGRVLDAAIGLGQLAGRVRGAGYRVFGIDAAFEAALHVRRSLGAIAVVGDMTRLPFRDGAFGAVTTGETLEHLDDDAGAAREIARVVAPGGACIATVPALRSLWSASDDYYEHRRRYARQELVELFGDAGMQVEKAAFWGFPIVLTYDTLFLLPMNKRRARREVARDAALQSVARAGRSRALVGLVRAIFALDRLFSWIPFGPGLLLVARKRG
;
A
#
# COMPACT_ATOMS: atom_id res chain seq x y z
N MET A 1 -1.26 3.88 -22.60
CA MET A 1 0.02 3.16 -22.48
C MET A 1 -0.27 1.77 -21.98
N THR A 2 0.02 0.74 -22.77
CA THR A 2 -0.09 -0.65 -22.31
C THR A 2 1.06 -0.91 -21.37
N THR A 3 0.79 -0.97 -20.07
CA THR A 3 1.78 -1.42 -19.10
C THR A 3 2.15 -2.87 -19.41
N THR A 4 3.42 -3.14 -19.61
CA THR A 4 3.95 -4.50 -19.87
C THR A 4 3.92 -5.36 -18.59
N HIS A 5 3.59 -4.77 -17.44
CA HIS A 5 3.49 -5.47 -16.17
C HIS A 5 2.05 -5.93 -15.93
N PRO A 6 1.81 -7.22 -15.68
CA PRO A 6 0.47 -7.73 -15.39
C PRO A 6 0.07 -7.38 -13.95
N TRP A 7 -0.11 -6.10 -13.67
CA TRP A 7 -0.67 -5.64 -12.40
C TRP A 7 -2.00 -6.36 -12.16
N GLY A 8 -2.16 -6.91 -10.96
CA GLY A 8 -3.37 -7.66 -10.59
C GLY A 8 -3.40 -9.14 -10.98
N THR A 9 -2.47 -9.63 -11.79
CA THR A 9 -2.39 -11.07 -12.13
C THR A 9 -1.22 -11.77 -11.47
N GLN A 10 -0.19 -11.03 -11.04
CA GLN A 10 0.90 -11.61 -10.26
C GLN A 10 0.47 -11.72 -8.79
N PRO A 11 0.78 -12.85 -8.13
CA PRO A 11 0.62 -12.91 -6.70
C PRO A 11 1.50 -11.80 -6.11
N GLU A 12 0.86 -10.77 -5.53
CA GLU A 12 1.57 -9.82 -4.68
C GLU A 12 2.49 -10.62 -3.79
N MET A 13 3.74 -10.18 -3.65
CA MET A 13 4.70 -10.93 -2.83
C MET A 13 4.18 -11.01 -1.40
N PHE A 14 3.60 -12.15 -1.07
CA PHE A 14 3.19 -12.51 0.27
C PHE A 14 4.47 -12.71 1.10
N GLY A 15 5.04 -11.63 1.61
CA GLY A 15 6.24 -11.68 2.43
C GLY A 15 6.01 -10.97 3.75
N PRO A 16 6.90 -11.21 4.73
CA PRO A 16 6.76 -10.60 6.04
C PRO A 16 6.75 -9.07 6.00
N ARG A 17 7.44 -8.44 5.04
CA ARG A 17 7.42 -6.98 4.83
C ARG A 17 6.02 -6.49 4.44
N HIS A 18 5.39 -7.14 3.47
CA HIS A 18 4.03 -6.82 3.05
C HIS A 18 3.04 -6.99 4.21
N GLU A 19 3.11 -8.12 4.90
CA GLU A 19 2.29 -8.41 6.08
C GLU A 19 2.47 -7.37 7.20
N HIS A 20 3.70 -6.92 7.43
CA HIS A 20 4.01 -5.88 8.41
C HIS A 20 3.38 -4.54 8.01
N ARG A 21 3.51 -4.14 6.74
CA ARG A 21 2.89 -2.93 6.18
C ARG A 21 1.36 -2.94 6.32
N LEU A 22 0.71 -4.06 5.95
CA LEU A 22 -0.74 -4.21 6.16
C LEU A 22 -1.11 -4.05 7.64
N GLY A 23 -0.29 -4.57 8.54
CA GLY A 23 -0.46 -4.38 9.99
C GLY A 23 -0.39 -2.91 10.41
N ILE A 24 0.52 -2.13 9.80
CA ILE A 24 0.66 -0.68 10.06
C ILE A 24 -0.61 0.05 9.60
N ILE A 25 -1.08 -0.18 8.37
CA ILE A 25 -2.33 0.41 7.86
C ILE A 25 -3.51 0.04 8.76
N MET A 26 -3.65 -1.25 9.10
CA MET A 26 -4.73 -1.73 9.96
C MET A 26 -4.70 -1.15 11.36
N SER A 27 -3.53 -0.76 11.89
CA SER A 27 -3.44 -0.09 13.18
C SER A 27 -4.11 1.29 13.18
N GLU A 28 -4.11 1.98 12.04
CA GLU A 28 -4.81 3.26 11.88
C GLU A 28 -6.29 3.06 11.51
N VAL A 29 -6.60 2.08 10.65
CA VAL A 29 -7.99 1.74 10.30
C VAL A 29 -8.81 1.42 11.54
N ARG A 30 -8.26 0.69 12.52
CA ARG A 30 -8.96 0.34 13.78
C ARG A 30 -9.28 1.52 14.69
N LYS A 31 -8.71 2.70 14.43
CA LYS A 31 -9.02 3.93 15.16
C LYS A 31 -10.23 4.67 14.57
N LEU A 32 -10.68 4.26 13.39
CA LEU A 32 -11.83 4.85 12.71
C LEU A 32 -13.14 4.37 13.38
N PRO A 33 -14.23 5.15 13.28
CA PRO A 33 -15.55 4.71 13.72
C PRO A 33 -15.96 3.38 13.08
N ALA A 34 -16.44 2.46 13.87
CA ALA A 34 -16.84 1.11 13.42
C ALA A 34 -17.96 1.17 12.36
N GLY A 35 -17.99 0.18 11.47
CA GLY A 35 -19.07 0.02 10.48
C GLY A 35 -19.04 1.01 9.32
N GLY A 36 -18.07 1.93 9.28
CA GLY A 36 -17.93 2.93 8.22
C GLY A 36 -17.66 2.32 6.84
N ARG A 37 -17.85 3.13 5.80
CA ARG A 37 -17.48 2.78 4.43
C ARG A 37 -16.01 3.12 4.20
N VAL A 38 -15.23 2.14 3.75
CA VAL A 38 -13.80 2.29 3.43
C VAL A 38 -13.60 1.95 1.95
N LEU A 39 -12.95 2.83 1.23
CA LEU A 39 -12.46 2.57 -0.12
C LEU A 39 -11.00 2.09 -0.01
N ASP A 40 -10.70 0.94 -0.58
CA ASP A 40 -9.33 0.47 -0.80
C ASP A 40 -8.95 0.84 -2.25
N ALA A 41 -8.13 1.88 -2.38
CA ALA A 41 -7.73 2.43 -3.67
C ALA A 41 -6.44 1.75 -4.14
N ALA A 42 -6.50 1.15 -5.35
CA ALA A 42 -5.59 0.13 -5.86
C ALA A 42 -5.67 -1.16 -5.02
N ILE A 43 -6.87 -1.78 -5.06
CA ILE A 43 -7.23 -2.89 -4.18
C ILE A 43 -6.39 -4.16 -4.41
N GLY A 44 -5.77 -4.33 -5.58
CA GLY A 44 -4.99 -5.51 -5.95
C GLY A 44 -5.77 -6.81 -5.72
N LEU A 45 -5.15 -7.79 -5.09
CA LEU A 45 -5.81 -9.06 -4.73
C LEU A 45 -6.67 -8.99 -3.46
N GLY A 46 -6.90 -7.80 -2.91
CA GLY A 46 -7.85 -7.55 -1.82
C GLY A 46 -7.38 -7.97 -0.43
N GLN A 47 -6.09 -8.10 -0.20
CA GLN A 47 -5.57 -8.54 1.11
C GLN A 47 -5.85 -7.52 2.21
N LEU A 48 -5.66 -6.23 1.93
CA LEU A 48 -6.02 -5.16 2.84
C LEU A 48 -7.54 -5.10 3.00
N ALA A 49 -8.27 -5.11 1.88
CA ALA A 49 -9.73 -5.12 1.85
C ALA A 49 -10.34 -6.25 2.71
N GLY A 50 -9.79 -7.47 2.62
CA GLY A 50 -10.21 -8.60 3.44
C GLY A 50 -10.03 -8.36 4.94
N ARG A 51 -8.94 -7.71 5.35
CA ARG A 51 -8.68 -7.36 6.77
C ARG A 51 -9.59 -6.24 7.26
N VAL A 52 -9.78 -5.22 6.43
CA VAL A 52 -10.70 -4.10 6.73
C VAL A 52 -12.11 -4.62 6.89
N ARG A 53 -12.56 -5.51 5.99
CA ARG A 53 -13.86 -6.18 6.11
C ARG A 53 -13.96 -7.05 7.36
N GLY A 54 -12.92 -7.85 7.65
CA GLY A 54 -12.85 -8.67 8.87
C GLY A 54 -12.85 -7.85 10.16
N ALA A 55 -12.51 -6.57 10.10
CA ALA A 55 -12.62 -5.63 11.22
C ALA A 55 -14.00 -4.94 11.31
N GLY A 56 -14.98 -5.34 10.48
CA GLY A 56 -16.38 -4.89 10.56
C GLY A 56 -16.71 -3.66 9.70
N TYR A 57 -15.82 -3.26 8.77
CA TYR A 57 -16.08 -2.14 7.85
C TYR A 57 -16.73 -2.62 6.55
N ARG A 58 -17.50 -1.72 5.91
CA ARG A 58 -18.03 -1.93 4.56
C ARG A 58 -16.97 -1.52 3.53
N VAL A 59 -16.41 -2.49 2.82
CA VAL A 59 -15.29 -2.27 1.91
C VAL A 59 -15.77 -2.11 0.48
N PHE A 60 -15.21 -1.11 -0.17
CA PHE A 60 -15.28 -0.86 -1.61
C PHE A 60 -13.86 -0.85 -2.16
N GLY A 61 -13.69 -1.20 -3.43
CA GLY A 61 -12.39 -1.22 -4.06
C GLY A 61 -12.39 -0.60 -5.45
N ILE A 62 -11.23 -0.10 -5.83
CA ILE A 62 -10.94 0.30 -7.20
C ILE A 62 -9.57 -0.19 -7.59
N ASP A 63 -9.41 -0.62 -8.83
CA ASP A 63 -8.13 -0.98 -9.42
C ASP A 63 -8.15 -0.69 -10.92
N ALA A 64 -6.99 -0.37 -11.49
CA ALA A 64 -6.85 -0.20 -12.92
C ALA A 64 -6.90 -1.56 -13.67
N ALA A 65 -6.53 -2.64 -12.97
CA ALA A 65 -6.53 -4.00 -13.52
C ALA A 65 -7.90 -4.66 -13.36
N PHE A 66 -8.52 -5.02 -14.48
CA PHE A 66 -9.81 -5.73 -14.52
C PHE A 66 -9.76 -7.03 -13.72
N GLU A 67 -8.69 -7.81 -13.83
CA GLU A 67 -8.54 -9.08 -13.15
C GLU A 67 -8.48 -8.94 -11.62
N ALA A 68 -7.87 -7.87 -11.11
CA ALA A 68 -7.84 -7.56 -9.69
C ALA A 68 -9.25 -7.28 -9.16
N ALA A 69 -9.98 -6.38 -9.82
CA ALA A 69 -11.36 -6.04 -9.44
C ALA A 69 -12.28 -7.29 -9.50
N LEU A 70 -12.16 -8.11 -10.55
CA LEU A 70 -12.92 -9.34 -10.71
C LEU A 70 -12.58 -10.37 -9.63
N HIS A 71 -11.29 -10.54 -9.31
CA HIS A 71 -10.84 -11.43 -8.25
C HIS A 71 -11.45 -11.05 -6.90
N VAL A 72 -11.40 -9.79 -6.53
CA VAL A 72 -11.94 -9.29 -5.26
C VAL A 72 -13.45 -9.46 -5.17
N ARG A 73 -14.18 -9.19 -6.25
CA ARG A 73 -15.63 -9.42 -6.30
C ARG A 73 -15.99 -10.88 -6.05
N ARG A 74 -15.23 -11.82 -6.65
CA ARG A 74 -15.47 -13.27 -6.52
C ARG A 74 -15.03 -13.82 -5.17
N SER A 75 -13.85 -13.42 -4.67
CA SER A 75 -13.24 -14.00 -3.48
C SER A 75 -13.73 -13.38 -2.18
N LEU A 76 -13.99 -12.07 -2.17
CA LEU A 76 -14.41 -11.35 -0.97
C LEU A 76 -15.89 -10.94 -1.00
N GLY A 77 -16.58 -11.03 -2.16
CA GLY A 77 -17.92 -10.48 -2.31
C GLY A 77 -17.97 -8.95 -2.05
N ALA A 78 -16.83 -8.27 -2.18
CA ALA A 78 -16.74 -6.82 -2.02
C ALA A 78 -17.11 -6.11 -3.33
N ILE A 79 -17.60 -4.87 -3.23
CA ILE A 79 -17.86 -4.05 -4.41
C ILE A 79 -16.52 -3.50 -4.89
N ALA A 80 -16.03 -4.02 -6.01
CA ALA A 80 -14.81 -3.53 -6.66
C ALA A 80 -15.13 -3.10 -8.09
N VAL A 81 -14.59 -1.97 -8.50
CA VAL A 81 -14.74 -1.38 -9.84
C VAL A 81 -13.39 -1.24 -10.52
N VAL A 82 -13.41 -1.24 -11.84
CA VAL A 82 -12.22 -0.90 -12.64
C VAL A 82 -12.21 0.60 -12.86
N GLY A 83 -11.07 1.24 -12.61
CA GLY A 83 -10.95 2.70 -12.79
C GLY A 83 -9.59 3.24 -12.43
N ASP A 84 -9.44 4.54 -12.66
CA ASP A 84 -8.22 5.30 -12.42
C ASP A 84 -8.34 6.06 -11.09
N MET A 85 -7.30 6.03 -10.26
CA MET A 85 -7.23 6.77 -9.00
C MET A 85 -7.22 8.29 -9.19
N THR A 86 -6.80 8.77 -10.35
CA THR A 86 -6.83 10.21 -10.69
C THR A 86 -8.22 10.68 -11.10
N ARG A 87 -9.20 9.74 -11.18
CA ARG A 87 -10.57 10.00 -11.63
C ARG A 87 -11.55 9.00 -11.02
N LEU A 88 -11.71 9.07 -9.71
CA LEU A 88 -12.51 8.11 -8.95
C LEU A 88 -14.00 8.18 -9.31
N PRO A 89 -14.65 7.05 -9.72
CA PRO A 89 -16.05 7.02 -10.13
C PRO A 89 -17.02 7.02 -8.92
N PHE A 90 -16.70 7.79 -7.92
CA PHE A 90 -17.49 7.89 -6.69
C PHE A 90 -17.88 9.36 -6.43
N ARG A 91 -19.02 9.56 -5.78
CA ARG A 91 -19.48 10.88 -5.38
C ARG A 91 -18.60 11.46 -4.25
N ASP A 92 -18.65 12.78 -4.11
CA ASP A 92 -18.01 13.50 -3.02
C ASP A 92 -18.46 12.95 -1.65
N GLY A 93 -17.54 12.83 -0.72
CA GLY A 93 -17.82 12.39 0.64
C GLY A 93 -18.42 10.98 0.75
N ALA A 94 -18.20 10.12 -0.23
CA ALA A 94 -18.78 8.77 -0.25
C ALA A 94 -18.24 7.86 0.85
N PHE A 95 -17.02 8.11 1.35
CA PHE A 95 -16.31 7.19 2.24
C PHE A 95 -15.88 7.86 3.53
N GLY A 96 -16.03 7.14 4.66
CA GLY A 96 -15.46 7.54 5.93
C GLY A 96 -13.93 7.41 5.97
N ALA A 97 -13.37 6.55 5.12
CA ALA A 97 -11.93 6.50 4.90
C ALA A 97 -11.57 5.97 3.51
N VAL A 98 -10.36 6.34 3.06
CA VAL A 98 -9.67 5.75 1.91
C VAL A 98 -8.36 5.15 2.39
N THR A 99 -8.07 3.92 2.00
CA THR A 99 -6.77 3.27 2.19
C THR A 99 -6.07 3.10 0.85
N THR A 100 -4.75 3.28 0.82
CA THR A 100 -3.91 2.95 -0.34
C THR A 100 -2.51 2.57 0.13
N GLY A 101 -1.92 1.59 -0.50
CA GLY A 101 -0.62 1.10 -0.06
C GLY A 101 0.33 0.78 -1.19
N GLU A 102 1.45 1.52 -1.29
CA GLU A 102 2.46 1.37 -2.33
C GLU A 102 1.83 1.51 -3.73
N THR A 103 1.22 2.66 -3.99
CA THR A 103 0.49 2.93 -5.23
C THR A 103 0.83 4.30 -5.80
N LEU A 104 0.89 5.34 -4.96
CA LEU A 104 1.10 6.73 -5.40
C LEU A 104 2.43 6.89 -6.15
N GLU A 105 3.44 6.11 -5.80
CA GLU A 105 4.75 6.09 -6.45
C GLU A 105 4.71 5.62 -7.91
N HIS A 106 3.65 4.96 -8.33
CA HIS A 106 3.47 4.46 -9.70
C HIS A 106 2.74 5.47 -10.60
N LEU A 107 2.07 6.46 -10.01
CA LEU A 107 1.24 7.41 -10.76
C LEU A 107 2.06 8.56 -11.35
N ASP A 108 1.73 8.97 -12.58
CA ASP A 108 2.26 10.19 -13.16
C ASP A 108 1.69 11.42 -12.44
N ASP A 109 0.36 11.44 -12.24
CA ASP A 109 -0.40 12.50 -11.56
C ASP A 109 -0.83 12.04 -10.15
N ASP A 110 0.11 11.93 -9.24
CA ASP A 110 -0.16 11.64 -7.83
C ASP A 110 -0.91 12.79 -7.15
N ALA A 111 -0.73 14.03 -7.62
CA ALA A 111 -1.48 15.17 -7.14
C ALA A 111 -2.98 15.08 -7.52
N GLY A 112 -3.29 14.62 -8.73
CA GLY A 112 -4.65 14.31 -9.15
C GLY A 112 -5.29 13.23 -8.28
N ALA A 113 -4.53 12.16 -8.00
CA ALA A 113 -5.00 11.09 -7.13
C ALA A 113 -5.24 11.59 -5.70
N ALA A 114 -4.36 12.41 -5.13
CA ALA A 114 -4.56 13.01 -3.81
C ALA A 114 -5.81 13.88 -3.75
N ARG A 115 -6.07 14.71 -4.78
CA ARG A 115 -7.30 15.53 -4.88
C ARG A 115 -8.56 14.66 -4.95
N GLU A 116 -8.54 13.59 -5.73
CA GLU A 116 -9.68 12.66 -5.84
C GLU A 116 -9.92 11.89 -4.54
N ILE A 117 -8.87 11.45 -3.86
CA ILE A 117 -8.97 10.87 -2.52
C ILE A 117 -9.62 11.87 -1.56
N ALA A 118 -9.14 13.11 -1.53
CA ALA A 118 -9.72 14.17 -0.68
C ALA A 118 -11.17 14.45 -1.02
N ARG A 119 -11.55 14.42 -2.32
CA ARG A 119 -12.93 14.64 -2.78
C ARG A 119 -13.88 13.56 -2.25
N VAL A 120 -13.50 12.28 -2.39
CA VAL A 120 -14.37 11.15 -2.03
C VAL A 120 -14.41 10.85 -0.53
N VAL A 121 -13.44 11.33 0.25
CA VAL A 121 -13.45 11.26 1.71
C VAL A 121 -14.51 12.19 2.27
N ALA A 122 -15.33 11.71 3.19
CA ALA A 122 -16.34 12.52 3.89
C ALA A 122 -15.71 13.56 4.81
N PRO A 123 -16.39 14.67 5.12
CA PRO A 123 -15.96 15.57 6.21
C PRO A 123 -15.70 14.79 7.49
N GLY A 124 -14.58 15.06 8.16
CA GLY A 124 -14.11 14.28 9.32
C GLY A 124 -13.52 12.91 9.01
N GLY A 125 -13.62 12.45 7.76
CA GLY A 125 -13.02 11.18 7.32
C GLY A 125 -11.51 11.24 7.10
N ALA A 126 -10.89 10.11 6.81
CA ALA A 126 -9.43 10.00 6.73
C ALA A 126 -8.93 9.33 5.45
N CYS A 127 -7.74 9.70 5.01
CA CYS A 127 -6.88 8.91 4.13
C CYS A 127 -5.77 8.26 4.95
N ILE A 128 -5.53 6.97 4.73
CA ILE A 128 -4.43 6.21 5.31
C ILE A 128 -3.61 5.64 4.16
N ALA A 129 -2.41 6.17 3.95
CA ALA A 129 -1.55 5.77 2.84
C ALA A 129 -0.18 5.29 3.31
N THR A 130 0.40 4.34 2.57
CA THR A 130 1.82 4.02 2.69
C THR A 130 2.50 4.16 1.34
N VAL A 131 3.72 4.69 1.37
CA VAL A 131 4.56 4.86 0.18
C VAL A 131 6.01 4.52 0.50
N PRO A 132 6.84 4.17 -0.50
CA PRO A 132 8.27 4.04 -0.33
C PRO A 132 8.88 5.41 -0.02
N ALA A 133 9.79 5.43 0.96
CA ALA A 133 10.42 6.64 1.45
C ALA A 133 11.83 6.82 0.95
N LEU A 134 12.28 8.08 0.96
CA LEU A 134 13.65 8.51 0.76
C LEU A 134 14.24 8.12 -0.61
N ARG A 135 14.40 9.09 -1.47
CA ARG A 135 15.02 8.92 -2.79
C ARG A 135 16.44 8.31 -2.71
N SER A 136 17.17 8.56 -1.62
CA SER A 136 18.48 7.96 -1.35
C SER A 136 18.45 6.43 -1.16
N LEU A 137 17.27 5.84 -0.89
CA LEU A 137 17.07 4.40 -0.79
C LEU A 137 16.62 3.75 -2.10
N TRP A 138 16.66 4.50 -3.23
CA TRP A 138 16.34 3.94 -4.55
C TRP A 138 17.22 2.73 -4.85
N SER A 139 16.64 1.70 -5.40
CA SER A 139 17.31 0.44 -5.64
C SER A 139 16.75 -0.29 -6.87
N ALA A 140 17.39 -1.35 -7.29
CA ALA A 140 16.90 -2.21 -8.35
C ALA A 140 15.51 -2.84 -8.06
N SER A 141 15.02 -2.75 -6.83
CA SER A 141 13.64 -3.13 -6.52
C SER A 141 12.65 -2.08 -7.04
N ASP A 142 13.00 -0.81 -6.94
CA ASP A 142 12.16 0.27 -7.46
C ASP A 142 12.03 0.19 -8.98
N ASP A 143 13.16 -0.06 -9.66
CA ASP A 143 13.17 -0.26 -11.11
C ASP A 143 12.35 -1.50 -11.51
N TYR A 144 12.46 -2.58 -10.76
CA TYR A 144 11.71 -3.82 -10.99
C TYR A 144 10.20 -3.64 -10.83
N TYR A 145 9.78 -2.82 -9.84
CA TYR A 145 8.37 -2.51 -9.60
C TYR A 145 7.88 -1.30 -10.39
N GLU A 146 8.70 -0.74 -11.27
CA GLU A 146 8.36 0.43 -12.10
C GLU A 146 7.94 1.65 -11.27
N HIS A 147 8.58 1.85 -10.11
CA HIS A 147 8.37 3.06 -9.33
C HIS A 147 8.83 4.28 -10.13
N ARG A 148 8.12 5.38 -10.04
CA ARG A 148 8.48 6.67 -10.63
C ARG A 148 9.16 7.57 -9.61
N ARG A 149 8.88 7.34 -8.32
CA ARG A 149 9.38 8.16 -7.22
C ARG A 149 9.42 7.41 -5.90
N ARG A 150 10.17 7.94 -4.97
CA ARG A 150 10.10 7.72 -3.53
C ARG A 150 9.88 9.07 -2.88
N TYR A 151 9.13 9.12 -1.81
CA TYR A 151 8.72 10.36 -1.17
C TYR A 151 9.66 10.75 -0.03
N ALA A 152 10.04 12.04 0.03
CA ALA A 152 10.43 12.65 1.28
C ALA A 152 9.16 12.89 2.14
N ARG A 153 9.35 12.94 3.45
CA ARG A 153 8.23 13.18 4.39
C ARG A 153 7.49 14.48 4.06
N GLN A 154 8.23 15.53 3.78
CA GLN A 154 7.66 16.85 3.50
C GLN A 154 6.88 16.87 2.19
N GLU A 155 7.40 16.25 1.14
CA GLU A 155 6.70 16.12 -0.16
C GLU A 155 5.33 15.43 0.00
N LEU A 156 5.27 14.37 0.81
CA LEU A 156 4.02 13.67 1.07
C LEU A 156 3.03 14.49 1.90
N VAL A 157 3.53 15.28 2.85
CA VAL A 157 2.71 16.21 3.66
C VAL A 157 2.14 17.32 2.78
N GLU A 158 2.93 17.92 1.91
CA GLU A 158 2.52 18.96 0.98
C GLU A 158 1.51 18.42 -0.02
N LEU A 159 1.74 17.23 -0.60
CA LEU A 159 0.84 16.59 -1.55
C LEU A 159 -0.61 16.48 -1.03
N PHE A 160 -0.78 16.03 0.20
CA PHE A 160 -2.11 15.91 0.80
C PHE A 160 -2.63 17.22 1.38
N GLY A 161 -1.74 18.10 1.83
CA GLY A 161 -2.09 19.46 2.25
C GLY A 161 -2.68 20.28 1.12
N ASP A 162 -2.04 20.26 -0.05
CA ASP A 162 -2.50 20.93 -1.28
C ASP A 162 -3.81 20.34 -1.81
N ALA A 163 -4.07 19.05 -1.54
CA ALA A 163 -5.36 18.42 -1.81
C ALA A 163 -6.47 18.82 -0.80
N GLY A 164 -6.19 19.70 0.18
CA GLY A 164 -7.15 20.18 1.17
C GLY A 164 -7.34 19.27 2.38
N MET A 165 -6.42 18.35 2.62
CA MET A 165 -6.45 17.49 3.80
C MET A 165 -5.49 17.97 4.89
N GLN A 166 -5.86 17.80 6.15
CA GLN A 166 -4.99 18.05 7.28
C GLN A 166 -4.18 16.79 7.61
N VAL A 167 -2.87 16.83 7.46
CA VAL A 167 -2.00 15.70 7.79
C VAL A 167 -1.83 15.62 9.30
N GLU A 168 -2.36 14.56 9.91
CA GLU A 168 -2.25 14.29 11.36
C GLU A 168 -0.99 13.47 11.67
N LYS A 169 -0.54 12.66 10.70
CA LYS A 169 0.63 11.80 10.87
C LYS A 169 1.34 11.59 9.55
N ALA A 170 2.65 11.78 9.57
CA ALA A 170 3.57 11.35 8.52
C ALA A 170 4.80 10.75 9.20
N ALA A 171 4.86 9.42 9.29
CA ALA A 171 5.84 8.71 10.08
C ALA A 171 6.62 7.68 9.25
N PHE A 172 7.94 7.66 9.42
CA PHE A 172 8.75 6.60 8.87
C PHE A 172 8.47 5.28 9.56
N TRP A 173 8.62 4.19 8.82
CA TRP A 173 8.56 2.83 9.36
C TRP A 173 9.63 1.94 8.74
N GLY A 174 9.98 0.87 9.45
CA GLY A 174 10.84 -0.18 8.97
C GLY A 174 12.35 0.04 9.17
N PHE A 175 12.75 0.89 10.13
CA PHE A 175 14.15 1.06 10.53
C PHE A 175 14.37 0.57 11.96
N PRO A 176 15.45 -0.17 12.23
CA PRO A 176 16.49 -0.61 11.29
C PRO A 176 16.21 -1.99 10.66
N ILE A 177 15.27 -2.77 11.18
CA ILE A 177 15.18 -4.23 10.91
C ILE A 177 14.59 -4.51 9.54
N VAL A 178 13.48 -3.85 9.17
CA VAL A 178 12.90 -4.02 7.82
C VAL A 178 13.88 -3.55 6.75
N LEU A 179 14.57 -2.43 6.98
CA LEU A 179 15.58 -1.94 6.03
C LEU A 179 16.73 -2.94 5.85
N THR A 180 17.19 -3.54 6.95
CA THR A 180 18.21 -4.60 6.88
C THR A 180 17.71 -5.82 6.11
N TYR A 181 16.46 -6.23 6.35
CA TYR A 181 15.82 -7.29 5.58
C TYR A 181 15.70 -6.95 4.09
N ASP A 182 15.27 -5.75 3.75
CA ASP A 182 15.17 -5.28 2.37
C ASP A 182 16.54 -5.33 1.68
N THR A 183 17.59 -4.86 2.36
CA THR A 183 18.95 -4.80 1.81
C THR A 183 19.57 -6.19 1.65
N LEU A 184 19.43 -7.07 2.63
CA LEU A 184 20.11 -8.36 2.63
C LEU A 184 19.35 -9.45 1.87
N PHE A 185 18.04 -9.38 1.80
CA PHE A 185 17.19 -10.43 1.21
C PHE A 185 16.43 -9.97 -0.02
N LEU A 186 15.66 -8.87 0.06
CA LEU A 186 14.80 -8.48 -1.06
C LEU A 186 15.60 -7.93 -2.24
N LEU A 187 16.58 -7.06 -1.99
CA LEU A 187 17.35 -6.44 -3.06
C LEU A 187 18.15 -7.46 -3.89
N PRO A 188 18.92 -8.41 -3.29
CA PRO A 188 19.58 -9.46 -4.06
C PRO A 188 18.61 -10.35 -4.84
N MET A 189 17.45 -10.66 -4.24
CA MET A 189 16.42 -11.46 -4.87
C MET A 189 15.83 -10.75 -6.10
N ASN A 190 15.49 -9.47 -5.98
CA ASN A 190 14.92 -8.68 -7.09
C ASN A 190 15.96 -8.44 -8.20
N LYS A 191 17.24 -8.20 -7.85
CA LYS A 191 18.33 -8.14 -8.85
C LYS A 191 18.47 -9.43 -9.66
N ARG A 192 18.33 -10.60 -9.01
CA ARG A 192 18.36 -11.90 -9.68
C ARG A 192 17.14 -12.11 -10.58
N ARG A 193 15.97 -11.62 -10.16
CA ARG A 193 14.72 -11.69 -10.94
C ARG A 193 14.78 -10.81 -12.18
N ALA A 194 15.23 -9.58 -12.06
CA ALA A 194 15.38 -8.66 -13.18
C ALA A 194 16.32 -9.19 -14.27
N ARG A 195 17.33 -10.00 -13.91
CA ARG A 195 18.28 -10.64 -14.84
C ARG A 195 17.76 -11.93 -15.50
N ARG A 196 16.67 -12.52 -15.00
CA ARG A 196 16.15 -13.82 -15.45
C ARG A 196 14.74 -13.67 -15.99
N GLU A 197 14.59 -13.16 -17.21
CA GLU A 197 13.30 -13.11 -17.89
C GLU A 197 12.64 -14.47 -18.10
N VAL A 198 13.40 -15.56 -18.10
CA VAL A 198 12.94 -16.92 -18.49
C VAL A 198 12.58 -17.81 -17.29
N ALA A 199 12.98 -17.48 -16.06
CA ALA A 199 12.73 -18.34 -14.88
C ALA A 199 11.67 -17.76 -13.93
N ARG A 200 10.74 -16.98 -14.44
CA ARG A 200 9.71 -16.27 -13.63
C ARG A 200 8.84 -17.20 -12.77
N ASP A 201 8.43 -18.35 -13.32
CA ASP A 201 7.40 -19.18 -12.68
C ASP A 201 7.91 -20.04 -11.50
N ALA A 202 9.08 -20.66 -11.62
CA ALA A 202 9.59 -21.57 -10.58
C ALA A 202 10.12 -20.84 -9.34
N ALA A 203 10.77 -19.68 -9.53
CA ALA A 203 11.27 -18.86 -8.42
C ALA A 203 10.13 -18.17 -7.64
N LEU A 204 9.06 -17.75 -8.35
CA LEU A 204 7.83 -17.23 -7.74
C LEU A 204 7.12 -18.28 -6.89
N GLN A 205 7.07 -19.53 -7.35
CA GLN A 205 6.45 -20.63 -6.60
C GLN A 205 7.21 -21.02 -5.33
N SER A 206 8.55 -20.92 -5.32
CA SER A 206 9.36 -21.26 -4.14
C SER A 206 9.24 -20.19 -3.04
N VAL A 207 9.25 -18.91 -3.41
CA VAL A 207 9.05 -17.78 -2.47
C VAL A 207 7.59 -17.72 -1.99
N ALA A 208 6.63 -17.99 -2.88
CA ALA A 208 5.23 -18.14 -2.50
C ALA A 208 5.02 -19.29 -1.49
N ARG A 209 5.77 -20.40 -1.60
CA ARG A 209 5.72 -21.49 -0.62
C ARG A 209 6.30 -21.08 0.74
N ALA A 210 7.46 -20.42 0.77
CA ALA A 210 8.05 -19.93 2.02
C ALA A 210 7.18 -18.84 2.69
N GLY A 211 6.60 -17.95 1.90
CA GLY A 211 5.64 -16.93 2.36
C GLY A 211 4.30 -17.52 2.85
N ARG A 212 3.98 -18.78 2.54
CA ARG A 212 2.79 -19.48 3.04
C ARG A 212 2.93 -20.04 4.45
N SER A 213 4.14 -20.13 4.99
CA SER A 213 4.33 -20.51 6.39
C SER A 213 3.89 -19.40 7.32
N ARG A 214 2.64 -19.46 7.77
CA ARG A 214 2.05 -18.48 8.70
C ARG A 214 2.89 -18.30 9.97
N ALA A 215 3.51 -19.37 10.45
CA ALA A 215 4.37 -19.33 11.64
C ALA A 215 5.64 -18.52 11.37
N LEU A 216 6.35 -18.79 10.26
CA LEU A 216 7.56 -18.06 9.88
C LEU A 216 7.26 -16.57 9.61
N VAL A 217 6.21 -16.28 8.86
CA VAL A 217 5.78 -14.90 8.59
C VAL A 217 5.39 -14.20 9.90
N GLY A 218 4.71 -14.88 10.80
CA GLY A 218 4.37 -14.37 12.12
C GLY A 218 5.59 -14.03 12.97
N LEU A 219 6.60 -14.92 13.00
CA LEU A 219 7.86 -14.70 13.72
C LEU A 219 8.61 -13.48 13.16
N VAL A 220 8.79 -13.42 11.84
CA VAL A 220 9.52 -12.30 11.22
C VAL A 220 8.75 -10.98 11.43
N ARG A 221 7.42 -10.99 11.39
CA ARG A 221 6.61 -9.80 11.75
C ARG A 221 6.78 -9.36 13.19
N ALA A 222 6.89 -10.31 14.12
CA ALA A 222 7.16 -9.99 15.53
C ALA A 222 8.53 -9.30 15.68
N ILE A 223 9.54 -9.78 14.93
CA ILE A 223 10.86 -9.13 14.88
C ILE A 223 10.75 -7.74 14.25
N PHE A 224 10.02 -7.56 13.15
CA PHE A 224 9.80 -6.25 12.54
C PHE A 224 9.07 -5.27 13.46
N ALA A 225 8.23 -5.77 14.38
CA ALA A 225 7.55 -4.92 15.35
C ALA A 225 8.52 -4.22 16.31
N LEU A 226 9.74 -4.74 16.49
CA LEU A 226 10.78 -4.09 17.30
C LEU A 226 11.26 -2.77 16.68
N ASP A 227 11.04 -2.52 15.38
CA ASP A 227 11.32 -1.23 14.75
C ASP A 227 10.56 -0.07 15.42
N ARG A 228 9.46 -0.36 16.15
CA ARG A 228 8.73 0.64 16.95
C ARG A 228 9.59 1.29 18.02
N LEU A 229 10.60 0.58 18.53
CA LEU A 229 11.55 1.11 19.50
C LEU A 229 12.42 2.23 18.92
N PHE A 230 12.51 2.29 17.57
CA PHE A 230 13.29 3.26 16.83
C PHE A 230 12.40 4.28 16.08
N SER A 231 11.10 4.31 16.36
CA SER A 231 10.11 5.17 15.65
C SER A 231 10.36 6.68 15.82
N TRP A 232 11.19 7.08 16.76
CA TRP A 232 11.65 8.46 16.96
C TRP A 232 12.72 8.88 15.94
N ILE A 233 13.37 7.93 15.27
CA ILE A 233 14.36 8.21 14.23
C ILE A 233 13.61 8.56 12.92
N PRO A 234 13.83 9.77 12.35
CA PRO A 234 13.15 10.21 11.14
C PRO A 234 13.74 9.58 9.88
N PHE A 235 13.83 8.25 9.85
CA PHE A 235 14.43 7.48 8.78
C PHE A 235 13.78 6.09 8.66
N GLY A 236 13.64 5.59 7.43
CA GLY A 236 13.12 4.26 7.15
C GLY A 236 12.73 4.06 5.69
N PRO A 237 12.55 2.81 5.24
CA PRO A 237 12.26 2.49 3.84
C PRO A 237 10.84 2.84 3.40
N GLY A 238 9.95 3.13 4.32
CA GLY A 238 8.58 3.53 4.02
C GLY A 238 8.06 4.66 4.88
N LEU A 239 7.04 5.35 4.38
CA LEU A 239 6.26 6.37 5.09
C LEU A 239 4.82 5.88 5.27
N LEU A 240 4.25 6.15 6.44
CA LEU A 240 2.82 6.08 6.72
C LEU A 240 2.29 7.50 6.79
N LEU A 241 1.25 7.79 6.03
CA LEU A 241 0.46 9.02 6.12
C LEU A 241 -0.90 8.72 6.73
N VAL A 242 -1.36 9.60 7.62
CA VAL A 242 -2.76 9.72 8.01
C VAL A 242 -3.15 11.19 7.80
N ALA A 243 -4.07 11.43 6.90
CA ALA A 243 -4.57 12.77 6.61
C ALA A 243 -6.09 12.79 6.78
N ARG A 244 -6.63 13.84 7.38
CA ARG A 244 -8.04 13.99 7.67
C ARG A 244 -8.66 15.12 6.87
N LYS A 245 -9.87 14.91 6.34
CA LYS A 245 -10.65 15.99 5.75
C LYS A 245 -11.29 16.81 6.85
N ARG A 246 -11.14 18.13 6.78
CA ARG A 246 -11.82 19.05 7.72
C ARG A 246 -13.33 18.86 7.64
N GLY A 247 -14.01 18.95 8.79
CA GLY A 247 -15.45 18.90 8.89
C GLY A 247 -16.15 20.16 8.35
#